data_ab0c0bb1febe34af58a51774259687db
#
_entry.id   ab0c0bb1febe34af58a51774259687db
#
_cell.length_a   1.000
_cell.length_b   1.000
_cell.length_c   1.000
_cell.angle_alpha   90.00
_cell.angle_beta   90.00
_cell.angle_gamma   90.00
#
_symmetry.space_group_name_H-M   'P 1'
#
loop_
_entity.id
_entity.type
_entity.pdbx_description
1 polymer ?
#
loop_
_entity_poly.entity_id
_entity_poly.type
_entity_poly.pdbx_seq_one_letter_code
_entity_poly.pdbx_strand_id
1 'polypeptide(L)'
;MAARGHVQDPNDRRLRPIYDYLDNGNNKMAIQQADKLLKKHRDLHCAKVLKAIGLQRTGKQDEAFTLAQEVANLEPTDDNSLQALTILYREMHRPELVTKLYEAAVRKVPTSEEYHSHLFMAYARVGEYKKMQQAGMALYKIVPKNPYYFWSVMSLVMQAISAQDEKLSHTMFLPLAERMVEKMVKEEKIEAEAEVQLYFMILERLGKYDEALEVVRGQLGEKLTSELQSRENKCMLLYRQLQRWPECNALSRKLLLKNPDDWQFYLSYFDSLFHLIDQSWTPPEEGDHCMEGEVHASVAQAINFVVEQLAAEDGKESRPLRGPYLARLELIQRLRRRSCSQELQLGEPVELMYQYFVKFGDKPCCITDLKVFLDLIVRDQHVQFINRLTEAVPLGAEGEAGMALPGDTRALQRHLCVTQLSRCLGLQHALSPDGKLALIRELKCHYHHGLQFGKSCLKTELQFSDMYCLMAAHVYIDLWIETGDEHMLWQSLGLLEEGLSHSPSNAQFKLLLVLLYCLWTPNTFSMTP
;
A
#
# COMPACT_ATOMS: atom_id res chain seq x y z
N MET A 1 24.49 13.43 8.77
CA MET A 1 25.26 13.83 7.58
C MET A 1 26.53 14.54 8.03
N ALA A 2 27.69 13.91 7.86
CA ALA A 2 28.97 14.50 8.26
C ALA A 2 29.42 15.44 7.15
N ALA A 3 29.56 16.72 7.48
CA ALA A 3 30.13 17.73 6.59
C ALA A 3 31.60 17.41 6.33
N ARG A 4 31.90 16.88 5.16
CA ARG A 4 33.27 16.89 4.63
C ARG A 4 33.60 18.35 4.29
N GLY A 5 34.67 18.89 4.91
CA GLY A 5 35.18 20.21 4.61
C GLY A 5 35.65 20.29 3.14
N HIS A 6 34.78 20.70 2.27
CA HIS A 6 35.14 21.12 0.92
C HIS A 6 35.92 22.44 1.02
N VAL A 7 37.09 22.47 0.40
CA VAL A 7 37.74 23.72 0.05
C VAL A 7 36.73 24.50 -0.79
N GLN A 8 36.12 25.55 -0.23
CA GLN A 8 35.10 26.34 -0.92
C GLN A 8 35.75 26.96 -2.16
N ASP A 9 35.33 26.53 -3.35
CA ASP A 9 35.66 27.18 -4.60
C ASP A 9 35.29 28.67 -4.48
N PRO A 10 36.20 29.63 -4.78
CA PRO A 10 35.88 31.04 -4.78
C PRO A 10 34.63 31.41 -5.59
N ASN A 11 34.24 30.57 -6.54
CA ASN A 11 33.05 30.72 -7.35
C ASN A 11 31.78 30.38 -6.60
N ASP A 12 31.79 29.49 -5.61
CA ASP A 12 30.61 29.14 -4.84
C ASP A 12 29.99 30.33 -4.11
N ARG A 13 30.81 31.19 -3.53
CA ARG A 13 30.35 32.44 -2.89
C ARG A 13 29.69 33.40 -3.87
N ARG A 14 30.18 33.42 -5.12
CA ARG A 14 29.64 34.29 -6.18
C ARG A 14 28.33 33.77 -6.75
N LEU A 15 28.15 32.45 -6.78
CA LEU A 15 26.93 31.78 -7.28
C LEU A 15 25.82 31.74 -6.25
N ARG A 16 26.15 31.73 -4.96
CA ARG A 16 25.19 31.61 -3.86
C ARG A 16 23.98 32.54 -3.94
N PRO A 17 24.13 33.86 -4.23
CA PRO A 17 22.96 34.74 -4.35
C PRO A 17 22.01 34.34 -5.49
N ILE A 18 22.49 33.69 -6.54
CA ILE A 18 21.67 33.23 -7.66
C ILE A 18 20.87 31.99 -7.23
N TYR A 19 21.51 31.05 -6.53
CA TYR A 19 20.84 29.89 -5.93
C TYR A 19 19.77 30.33 -4.95
N ASP A 20 20.07 31.26 -4.03
CA ASP A 20 19.11 31.76 -3.04
C ASP A 20 17.86 32.38 -3.72
N TYR A 21 18.03 33.10 -4.82
CA TYR A 21 16.87 33.62 -5.59
C TYR A 21 16.09 32.52 -6.30
N LEU A 22 16.73 31.51 -6.86
CA LEU A 22 16.08 30.37 -7.51
C LEU A 22 15.28 29.52 -6.53
N ASP A 23 15.85 29.27 -5.34
CA ASP A 23 15.22 28.49 -4.27
C ASP A 23 14.02 29.20 -3.67
N ASN A 24 14.06 30.53 -3.59
CA ASN A 24 12.92 31.35 -3.16
C ASN A 24 11.90 31.67 -4.27
N GLY A 25 12.04 31.06 -5.46
CA GLY A 25 11.13 31.28 -6.59
C GLY A 25 11.24 32.65 -7.27
N ASN A 26 12.25 33.48 -6.88
CA ASN A 26 12.44 34.80 -7.45
C ASN A 26 13.30 34.75 -8.74
N ASN A 27 12.77 34.06 -9.74
CA ASN A 27 13.46 33.73 -10.98
C ASN A 27 13.94 34.98 -11.76
N LYS A 28 13.16 36.07 -11.72
CA LYS A 28 13.57 37.33 -12.40
C LYS A 28 14.82 37.94 -11.78
N MET A 29 14.93 37.94 -10.46
CA MET A 29 16.11 38.44 -9.77
C MET A 29 17.33 37.50 -9.97
N ALA A 30 17.10 36.20 -10.02
CA ALA A 30 18.14 35.22 -10.34
C ALA A 30 18.76 35.50 -11.74
N ILE A 31 17.94 35.73 -12.77
CA ILE A 31 18.39 36.08 -14.11
C ILE A 31 19.23 37.38 -14.09
N GLN A 32 18.74 38.43 -13.41
CA GLN A 32 19.47 39.71 -13.33
C GLN A 32 20.83 39.58 -12.63
N GLN A 33 20.89 38.80 -11.55
CA GLN A 33 22.12 38.55 -10.84
C GLN A 33 23.12 37.70 -11.67
N ALA A 34 22.62 36.70 -12.38
CA ALA A 34 23.41 35.93 -13.31
C ALA A 34 24.00 36.83 -14.43
N ASP A 35 23.19 37.73 -15.00
CA ASP A 35 23.66 38.68 -16.01
C ASP A 35 24.73 39.63 -15.48
N LYS A 36 24.57 40.15 -14.26
CA LYS A 36 25.59 41.00 -13.62
C LYS A 36 26.92 40.23 -13.39
N LEU A 37 26.80 38.98 -13.00
CA LEU A 37 27.95 38.12 -12.76
C LEU A 37 28.68 37.77 -14.07
N LEU A 38 27.93 37.42 -15.12
CA LEU A 38 28.45 37.07 -16.44
C LEU A 38 29.10 38.26 -17.17
N LYS A 39 28.67 39.50 -16.91
CA LYS A 39 29.39 40.71 -17.41
C LYS A 39 30.81 40.82 -16.87
N LYS A 40 31.04 40.34 -15.62
CA LYS A 40 32.34 40.40 -14.97
C LYS A 40 33.17 39.13 -15.22
N HIS A 41 32.52 37.98 -15.33
CA HIS A 41 33.13 36.66 -15.44
C HIS A 41 32.43 35.87 -16.55
N ARG A 42 32.82 36.11 -17.82
CA ARG A 42 32.19 35.50 -19.01
C ARG A 42 32.37 33.98 -19.07
N ASP A 43 33.39 33.44 -18.45
CA ASP A 43 33.75 32.02 -18.47
C ASP A 43 33.13 31.22 -17.33
N LEU A 44 32.27 31.84 -16.52
CA LEU A 44 31.59 31.16 -15.42
C LEU A 44 30.36 30.39 -15.95
N HIS A 45 30.60 29.16 -16.45
CA HIS A 45 29.60 28.33 -17.12
C HIS A 45 28.39 28.03 -16.24
N CYS A 46 28.61 27.75 -14.95
CA CYS A 46 27.54 27.50 -14.00
C CYS A 46 26.57 28.68 -13.92
N ALA A 47 27.02 29.93 -13.93
CA ALA A 47 26.14 31.11 -13.92
C ALA A 47 25.26 31.21 -15.17
N LYS A 48 25.75 30.74 -16.34
CA LYS A 48 24.93 30.65 -17.56
C LYS A 48 23.80 29.63 -17.39
N VAL A 49 24.12 28.49 -16.79
CA VAL A 49 23.12 27.43 -16.55
C VAL A 49 22.09 27.88 -15.51
N LEU A 50 22.49 28.52 -14.42
CA LEU A 50 21.57 29.07 -13.42
C LEU A 50 20.64 30.14 -14.02
N LYS A 51 21.17 30.97 -14.94
CA LYS A 51 20.31 31.88 -15.74
C LYS A 51 19.30 31.11 -16.57
N ALA A 52 19.72 30.01 -17.20
CA ALA A 52 18.85 29.16 -18.00
C ALA A 52 17.73 28.52 -17.14
N ILE A 53 18.02 28.09 -15.90
CA ILE A 53 17.01 27.61 -14.95
C ILE A 53 15.96 28.73 -14.68
N GLY A 54 16.41 29.94 -14.41
CA GLY A 54 15.51 31.08 -14.22
C GLY A 54 14.63 31.38 -15.45
N LEU A 55 15.21 31.27 -16.66
CA LEU A 55 14.46 31.43 -17.91
C LEU A 55 13.44 30.32 -18.11
N GLN A 56 13.79 29.07 -17.86
CA GLN A 56 12.88 27.92 -17.92
C GLN A 56 11.65 28.14 -17.01
N ARG A 57 11.88 28.53 -15.77
CA ARG A 57 10.82 28.77 -14.77
C ARG A 57 9.98 30.03 -15.06
N THR A 58 10.47 30.93 -15.90
CA THR A 58 9.72 32.10 -16.38
C THR A 58 9.03 31.88 -17.73
N GLY A 59 9.03 30.67 -18.28
CA GLY A 59 8.35 30.30 -19.51
C GLY A 59 9.14 30.53 -20.79
N LYS A 60 10.41 30.98 -20.71
CA LYS A 60 11.30 31.22 -21.86
C LYS A 60 12.14 29.96 -22.17
N GLN A 61 11.46 28.88 -22.57
CA GLN A 61 12.06 27.55 -22.72
C GLN A 61 13.14 27.48 -23.80
N ASP A 62 12.94 28.11 -24.96
CA ASP A 62 13.89 28.09 -26.08
C ASP A 62 15.21 28.81 -25.74
N GLU A 63 15.12 29.99 -25.10
CA GLU A 63 16.30 30.70 -24.63
C GLU A 63 17.08 29.90 -23.58
N ALA A 64 16.36 29.23 -22.65
CA ALA A 64 16.92 28.38 -21.62
C ALA A 64 17.64 27.18 -22.23
N PHE A 65 17.01 26.51 -23.20
CA PHE A 65 17.60 25.36 -23.88
C PHE A 65 18.85 25.72 -24.67
N THR A 66 18.84 26.85 -25.39
CA THR A 66 19.99 27.34 -26.15
C THR A 66 21.22 27.59 -25.24
N LEU A 67 21.00 28.26 -24.10
CA LEU A 67 22.06 28.50 -23.13
C LEU A 67 22.60 27.20 -22.50
N ALA A 68 21.70 26.24 -22.23
CA ALA A 68 22.08 24.93 -21.72
C ALA A 68 22.96 24.16 -22.72
N GLN A 69 22.58 24.18 -24.01
CA GLN A 69 23.31 23.52 -25.08
C GLN A 69 24.71 24.15 -25.30
N GLU A 70 24.82 25.49 -25.24
CA GLU A 70 26.10 26.15 -25.29
C GLU A 70 27.08 25.62 -24.24
N VAL A 71 26.61 25.50 -22.99
CA VAL A 71 27.46 25.01 -21.89
C VAL A 71 27.71 23.50 -22.02
N ALA A 72 26.70 22.71 -22.36
CA ALA A 72 26.83 21.27 -22.52
C ALA A 72 27.83 20.89 -23.64
N ASN A 73 27.87 21.65 -24.73
CA ASN A 73 28.78 21.44 -25.86
C ASN A 73 30.27 21.68 -25.47
N LEU A 74 30.51 22.41 -24.39
CA LEU A 74 31.86 22.58 -23.83
C LEU A 74 32.33 21.37 -23.04
N GLU A 75 31.40 20.41 -22.81
CA GLU A 75 31.60 19.22 -21.99
C GLU A 75 32.25 19.57 -20.62
N PRO A 76 31.53 20.30 -19.76
CA PRO A 76 32.08 20.76 -18.48
C PRO A 76 32.44 19.57 -17.58
N THR A 77 33.46 19.77 -16.75
CA THR A 77 33.90 18.80 -15.73
C THR A 77 33.85 19.39 -14.32
N ASP A 78 33.33 20.58 -14.16
CA ASP A 78 33.07 21.16 -12.84
C ASP A 78 31.71 20.74 -12.30
N ASP A 79 31.65 20.34 -11.03
CA ASP A 79 30.49 19.78 -10.38
C ASP A 79 29.30 20.75 -10.37
N ASN A 80 29.55 22.05 -10.20
CA ASN A 80 28.50 23.07 -10.16
C ASN A 80 27.76 23.16 -11.50
N SER A 81 28.47 23.17 -12.64
CA SER A 81 27.86 23.19 -13.96
C SER A 81 27.13 21.90 -14.28
N LEU A 82 27.71 20.73 -13.92
CA LEU A 82 27.06 19.43 -14.13
C LEU A 82 25.75 19.29 -13.33
N GLN A 83 25.77 19.69 -12.07
CA GLN A 83 24.56 19.65 -11.21
C GLN A 83 23.49 20.62 -11.71
N ALA A 84 23.87 21.87 -12.06
CA ALA A 84 22.94 22.85 -12.58
C ALA A 84 22.30 22.40 -13.91
N LEU A 85 23.08 21.85 -14.86
CA LEU A 85 22.56 21.26 -16.10
C LEU A 85 21.62 20.08 -15.84
N THR A 86 21.95 19.25 -14.85
CA THR A 86 21.12 18.11 -14.44
C THR A 86 19.75 18.58 -13.93
N ILE A 87 19.73 19.63 -13.09
CA ILE A 87 18.48 20.23 -12.59
C ILE A 87 17.65 20.76 -13.76
N LEU A 88 18.28 21.55 -14.64
CA LEU A 88 17.60 22.15 -15.79
C LEU A 88 17.00 21.10 -16.73
N TYR A 89 17.76 20.09 -17.12
CA TYR A 89 17.27 19.02 -18.00
C TYR A 89 16.16 18.18 -17.37
N ARG A 90 16.16 18.01 -16.04
CA ARG A 90 15.04 17.38 -15.31
C ARG A 90 13.78 18.24 -15.35
N GLU A 91 13.92 19.55 -15.13
CA GLU A 91 12.79 20.50 -15.23
C GLU A 91 12.22 20.58 -16.66
N MET A 92 13.06 20.35 -17.67
CA MET A 92 12.65 20.25 -19.08
C MET A 92 12.10 18.87 -19.47
N HIS A 93 12.03 17.91 -18.56
CA HIS A 93 11.66 16.51 -18.83
C HIS A 93 12.51 15.84 -19.94
N ARG A 94 13.81 16.15 -19.98
CA ARG A 94 14.78 15.64 -20.96
C ARG A 94 15.91 14.83 -20.29
N PRO A 95 15.58 13.67 -19.64
CA PRO A 95 16.56 12.88 -18.89
C PRO A 95 17.67 12.29 -19.78
N GLU A 96 17.42 12.11 -21.07
CA GLU A 96 18.39 11.62 -22.05
C GLU A 96 19.58 12.58 -22.24
N LEU A 97 19.38 13.88 -22.00
CA LEU A 97 20.46 14.87 -22.06
C LEU A 97 21.38 14.78 -20.84
N VAL A 98 20.83 14.42 -19.67
CA VAL A 98 21.63 14.14 -18.47
C VAL A 98 22.56 12.96 -18.70
N THR A 99 22.09 11.93 -19.39
CA THR A 99 22.92 10.76 -19.74
C THR A 99 24.12 11.17 -20.59
N LYS A 100 23.88 11.92 -21.68
CA LYS A 100 24.95 12.43 -22.55
C LYS A 100 25.97 13.31 -21.82
N LEU A 101 25.47 14.15 -20.89
CA LEU A 101 26.31 15.02 -20.08
C LEU A 101 27.30 14.22 -19.24
N TYR A 102 26.84 13.20 -18.51
CA TYR A 102 27.73 12.38 -17.68
C TYR A 102 28.56 11.36 -18.48
N GLU A 103 28.10 10.91 -19.66
CA GLU A 103 28.95 10.15 -20.60
C GLU A 103 30.19 10.97 -21.02
N ALA A 104 30.02 12.27 -21.30
CA ALA A 104 31.11 13.15 -21.63
C ALA A 104 32.03 13.40 -20.41
N ALA A 105 31.46 13.63 -19.22
CA ALA A 105 32.24 13.85 -18.00
C ALA A 105 33.10 12.63 -17.64
N VAL A 106 32.52 11.41 -17.69
CA VAL A 106 33.27 10.15 -17.45
C VAL A 106 34.37 9.93 -18.49
N ARG A 107 34.13 10.27 -19.76
CA ARG A 107 35.17 10.16 -20.82
C ARG A 107 36.37 11.05 -20.54
N LYS A 108 36.14 12.27 -20.01
CA LYS A 108 37.22 13.21 -19.66
C LYS A 108 37.90 12.84 -18.35
N VAL A 109 37.16 12.36 -17.36
CA VAL A 109 37.68 11.98 -16.04
C VAL A 109 37.26 10.55 -15.67
N PRO A 110 37.91 9.51 -16.25
CA PRO A 110 37.49 8.12 -16.12
C PRO A 110 37.62 7.54 -14.71
N THR A 111 38.32 8.20 -13.80
CA THR A 111 38.57 7.74 -12.43
C THR A 111 37.66 8.37 -11.39
N SER A 112 36.75 9.28 -11.79
CA SER A 112 35.83 9.93 -10.86
C SER A 112 34.70 8.99 -10.41
N GLU A 113 34.68 8.65 -9.11
CA GLU A 113 33.60 7.88 -8.47
C GLU A 113 32.27 8.60 -8.64
N GLU A 114 32.24 9.91 -8.47
CA GLU A 114 31.03 10.73 -8.50
C GLU A 114 30.41 10.74 -9.90
N TYR A 115 31.18 10.95 -10.96
CA TYR A 115 30.63 10.97 -12.32
C TYR A 115 30.08 9.61 -12.76
N HIS A 116 30.77 8.52 -12.41
CA HIS A 116 30.26 7.17 -12.67
C HIS A 116 28.97 6.88 -11.90
N SER A 117 28.87 7.33 -10.66
CA SER A 117 27.67 7.19 -9.86
C SER A 117 26.49 7.97 -10.48
N HIS A 118 26.71 9.20 -10.89
CA HIS A 118 25.68 10.00 -11.57
C HIS A 118 25.30 9.41 -12.94
N LEU A 119 26.26 8.88 -13.70
CA LEU A 119 26.01 8.20 -14.97
C LEU A 119 25.14 6.96 -14.77
N PHE A 120 25.47 6.15 -13.75
CA PHE A 120 24.66 4.99 -13.38
C PHE A 120 23.20 5.38 -13.11
N MET A 121 22.99 6.41 -12.29
CA MET A 121 21.65 6.91 -11.96
C MET A 121 20.94 7.55 -13.17
N ALA A 122 21.68 8.15 -14.09
CA ALA A 122 21.13 8.70 -15.33
C ALA A 122 20.60 7.57 -16.24
N TYR A 123 21.37 6.49 -16.44
CA TYR A 123 20.92 5.32 -17.19
C TYR A 123 19.70 4.65 -16.55
N ALA A 124 19.65 4.56 -15.22
CA ALA A 124 18.48 4.02 -14.50
C ALA A 124 17.19 4.79 -14.83
N ARG A 125 17.27 6.13 -14.91
CA ARG A 125 16.10 6.98 -15.21
C ARG A 125 15.59 6.87 -16.64
N VAL A 126 16.46 6.59 -17.59
CA VAL A 126 16.07 6.43 -19.00
C VAL A 126 15.79 4.97 -19.39
N GLY A 127 15.92 4.03 -18.44
CA GLY A 127 15.67 2.61 -18.68
C GLY A 127 16.77 1.89 -19.49
N GLU A 128 17.96 2.48 -19.62
CA GLU A 128 19.09 1.88 -20.34
C GLU A 128 19.85 0.88 -19.45
N TYR A 129 19.17 -0.16 -19.00
CA TYR A 129 19.64 -1.08 -17.95
C TYR A 129 20.92 -1.85 -18.31
N LYS A 130 21.17 -2.10 -19.61
CA LYS A 130 22.42 -2.72 -20.06
C LYS A 130 23.62 -1.78 -19.86
N LYS A 131 23.48 -0.50 -20.21
CA LYS A 131 24.51 0.51 -19.96
C LYS A 131 24.66 0.81 -18.48
N MET A 132 23.54 0.80 -17.73
CA MET A 132 23.52 0.90 -16.28
C MET A 132 24.39 -0.19 -15.63
N GLN A 133 24.26 -1.46 -16.05
CA GLN A 133 25.10 -2.56 -15.57
C GLN A 133 26.58 -2.32 -15.87
N GLN A 134 26.91 -1.89 -17.09
CA GLN A 134 28.29 -1.59 -17.48
C GLN A 134 28.88 -0.46 -16.64
N ALA A 135 28.13 0.61 -16.40
CA ALA A 135 28.55 1.73 -15.54
C ALA A 135 28.76 1.30 -14.09
N GLY A 136 27.89 0.46 -13.53
CA GLY A 136 28.03 -0.10 -12.19
C GLY A 136 29.28 -0.96 -12.04
N MET A 137 29.56 -1.84 -13.01
CA MET A 137 30.78 -2.65 -13.01
C MET A 137 32.06 -1.81 -13.21
N ALA A 138 32.00 -0.76 -14.03
CA ALA A 138 33.11 0.19 -14.17
C ALA A 138 33.37 0.92 -12.84
N LEU A 139 32.30 1.37 -12.17
CA LEU A 139 32.38 2.01 -10.87
C LEU A 139 32.99 1.08 -9.80
N TYR A 140 32.55 -0.18 -9.75
CA TYR A 140 33.11 -1.18 -8.83
C TYR A 140 34.61 -1.46 -9.08
N LYS A 141 35.05 -1.41 -10.33
CA LYS A 141 36.50 -1.55 -10.65
C LYS A 141 37.33 -0.37 -10.15
N ILE A 142 36.77 0.84 -10.17
CA ILE A 142 37.45 2.06 -9.69
C ILE A 142 37.47 2.06 -8.16
N VAL A 143 36.34 1.79 -7.55
CA VAL A 143 36.14 1.77 -6.10
C VAL A 143 35.37 0.49 -5.71
N PRO A 144 36.06 -0.53 -5.18
CA PRO A 144 35.48 -1.83 -4.90
C PRO A 144 34.61 -1.82 -3.61
N LYS A 145 33.48 -1.12 -3.65
CA LYS A 145 32.49 -1.09 -2.58
C LYS A 145 31.31 -2.00 -2.93
N ASN A 146 30.81 -2.77 -1.96
CA ASN A 146 29.66 -3.66 -2.14
C ASN A 146 28.46 -3.01 -2.84
N PRO A 147 28.01 -1.79 -2.46
CA PRO A 147 26.86 -1.18 -3.13
C PRO A 147 27.00 -1.09 -4.65
N TYR A 148 28.19 -0.80 -5.17
CA TYR A 148 28.40 -0.67 -6.62
C TYR A 148 28.33 -2.01 -7.35
N TYR A 149 28.80 -3.08 -6.70
CA TYR A 149 28.63 -4.43 -7.22
C TYR A 149 27.14 -4.81 -7.27
N PHE A 150 26.42 -4.58 -6.18
CA PHE A 150 24.97 -4.88 -6.10
C PHE A 150 24.12 -3.97 -6.98
N TRP A 151 24.56 -2.75 -7.29
CA TRP A 151 23.92 -1.93 -8.33
C TRP A 151 23.99 -2.60 -9.71
N SER A 152 25.09 -3.27 -10.02
CA SER A 152 25.22 -4.04 -11.27
C SER A 152 24.32 -5.28 -11.28
N VAL A 153 24.20 -5.96 -10.13
CA VAL A 153 23.24 -7.07 -9.97
C VAL A 153 21.82 -6.59 -10.15
N MET A 154 21.44 -5.49 -9.51
CA MET A 154 20.10 -4.88 -9.68
C MET A 154 19.84 -4.50 -11.14
N SER A 155 20.86 -4.04 -11.86
CA SER A 155 20.72 -3.72 -13.30
C SER A 155 20.33 -4.94 -14.13
N LEU A 156 20.83 -6.14 -13.79
CA LEU A 156 20.45 -7.40 -14.43
C LEU A 156 18.98 -7.76 -14.11
N VAL A 157 18.56 -7.57 -12.86
CA VAL A 157 17.17 -7.78 -12.46
C VAL A 157 16.24 -6.82 -13.21
N MET A 158 16.63 -5.56 -13.37
CA MET A 158 15.87 -4.59 -14.16
C MET A 158 15.81 -4.96 -15.64
N GLN A 159 16.89 -5.51 -16.22
CA GLN A 159 16.87 -6.07 -17.58
C GLN A 159 15.91 -7.25 -17.67
N ALA A 160 15.90 -8.13 -16.68
CA ALA A 160 14.96 -9.26 -16.62
C ALA A 160 13.50 -8.81 -16.57
N ILE A 161 13.18 -7.79 -15.76
CA ILE A 161 11.81 -7.26 -15.60
C ILE A 161 11.35 -6.55 -16.89
N SER A 162 12.25 -5.84 -17.57
CA SER A 162 11.92 -5.07 -18.79
C SER A 162 12.02 -5.88 -20.08
N ALA A 163 12.50 -7.11 -20.03
CA ALA A 163 12.62 -7.97 -21.20
C ALA A 163 11.25 -8.35 -21.74
N GLN A 164 11.04 -8.17 -23.04
CA GLN A 164 9.83 -8.61 -23.74
C GLN A 164 9.73 -10.14 -23.83
N ASP A 165 10.86 -10.82 -23.85
CA ASP A 165 10.95 -12.28 -23.87
C ASP A 165 11.23 -12.79 -22.43
N GLU A 166 10.21 -13.39 -21.84
CA GLU A 166 10.28 -13.99 -20.52
C GLU A 166 11.31 -15.13 -20.44
N LYS A 167 11.53 -15.86 -21.54
CA LYS A 167 12.57 -16.90 -21.60
C LYS A 167 13.95 -16.32 -21.40
N LEU A 168 14.25 -15.17 -22.00
CA LEU A 168 15.54 -14.51 -21.85
C LEU A 168 15.77 -14.04 -20.39
N SER A 169 14.72 -13.58 -19.73
CA SER A 169 14.75 -13.24 -18.31
C SER A 169 15.20 -14.43 -17.45
N HIS A 170 14.54 -15.59 -17.62
CA HIS A 170 14.78 -16.78 -16.79
C HIS A 170 16.00 -17.61 -17.19
N THR A 171 16.45 -17.54 -18.46
CA THR A 171 17.60 -18.33 -18.91
C THR A 171 18.95 -17.58 -18.87
N MET A 172 18.91 -16.24 -18.86
CA MET A 172 20.13 -15.43 -18.93
C MET A 172 20.27 -14.43 -17.81
N PHE A 173 19.34 -13.47 -17.67
CA PHE A 173 19.54 -12.34 -16.77
C PHE A 173 19.46 -12.72 -15.28
N LEU A 174 18.40 -13.42 -14.86
CA LEU A 174 18.25 -13.82 -13.48
C LEU A 174 19.30 -14.85 -13.02
N PRO A 175 19.65 -15.90 -13.82
CA PRO A 175 20.73 -16.82 -13.44
C PRO A 175 22.12 -16.15 -13.37
N LEU A 176 22.36 -15.12 -14.20
CA LEU A 176 23.61 -14.36 -14.10
C LEU A 176 23.62 -13.50 -12.82
N ALA A 177 22.51 -12.84 -12.49
CA ALA A 177 22.36 -12.07 -11.27
C ALA A 177 22.55 -12.97 -10.04
N GLU A 178 21.94 -14.15 -10.02
CA GLU A 178 22.08 -15.16 -8.97
C GLU A 178 23.55 -15.54 -8.74
N ARG A 179 24.25 -15.96 -9.81
CA ARG A 179 25.69 -16.33 -9.72
C ARG A 179 26.55 -15.19 -9.19
N MET A 180 26.24 -13.96 -9.55
CA MET A 180 26.96 -12.80 -9.03
C MET A 180 26.78 -12.66 -7.51
N VAL A 181 25.54 -12.85 -7.01
CA VAL A 181 25.29 -12.80 -5.55
C VAL A 181 25.89 -14.00 -4.85
N GLU A 182 25.73 -15.22 -5.36
CA GLU A 182 26.34 -16.44 -4.80
C GLU A 182 27.86 -16.30 -4.63
N LYS A 183 28.52 -15.63 -5.57
CA LYS A 183 29.96 -15.35 -5.43
C LYS A 183 30.23 -14.52 -4.18
N MET A 184 29.44 -13.47 -3.93
CA MET A 184 29.59 -12.62 -2.74
C MET A 184 29.24 -13.37 -1.45
N VAL A 185 28.25 -14.29 -1.51
CA VAL A 185 27.92 -15.18 -0.39
C VAL A 185 29.08 -16.12 -0.06
N LYS A 186 29.67 -16.78 -1.09
CA LYS A 186 30.81 -17.69 -0.92
C LYS A 186 32.07 -17.00 -0.42
N GLU A 187 32.25 -15.73 -0.76
CA GLU A 187 33.35 -14.89 -0.29
C GLU A 187 33.05 -14.21 1.07
N GLU A 188 31.90 -14.51 1.70
CA GLU A 188 31.43 -13.92 2.97
C GLU A 188 31.38 -12.39 2.98
N LYS A 189 31.15 -11.79 1.81
CA LYS A 189 31.15 -10.34 1.60
C LYS A 189 29.76 -9.69 1.69
N ILE A 190 28.72 -10.41 2.06
CA ILE A 190 27.39 -9.86 2.28
C ILE A 190 27.37 -9.07 3.59
N GLU A 191 27.09 -7.78 3.53
CA GLU A 191 27.15 -6.87 4.67
C GLU A 191 25.80 -6.25 5.04
N ALA A 192 24.98 -5.93 4.05
CA ALA A 192 23.77 -5.14 4.23
C ALA A 192 22.48 -5.94 3.97
N GLU A 193 21.41 -5.56 4.67
CA GLU A 193 20.06 -6.10 4.46
C GLU A 193 19.62 -6.05 2.99
N ALA A 194 19.84 -4.90 2.31
CA ALA A 194 19.44 -4.73 0.91
C ALA A 194 20.10 -5.75 -0.05
N GLU A 195 21.30 -6.23 0.28
CA GLU A 195 22.01 -7.25 -0.49
C GLU A 195 21.32 -8.61 -0.37
N VAL A 196 20.89 -8.97 0.85
CA VAL A 196 20.15 -10.19 1.10
C VAL A 196 18.73 -10.11 0.51
N GLN A 197 18.07 -8.96 0.61
CA GLN A 197 16.76 -8.75 0.00
C GLN A 197 16.81 -8.89 -1.52
N LEU A 198 17.86 -8.39 -2.16
CA LEU A 198 18.05 -8.55 -3.61
C LEU A 198 18.27 -10.02 -3.98
N TYR A 199 19.06 -10.75 -3.20
CA TYR A 199 19.27 -12.20 -3.41
C TYR A 199 17.94 -12.97 -3.28
N PHE A 200 17.21 -12.70 -2.22
CA PHE A 200 15.90 -13.30 -1.97
C PHE A 200 14.92 -13.04 -3.14
N MET A 201 14.85 -11.80 -3.60
CA MET A 201 14.01 -11.42 -4.75
C MET A 201 14.41 -12.16 -6.05
N ILE A 202 15.70 -12.39 -6.28
CA ILE A 202 16.18 -13.14 -7.45
C ILE A 202 15.73 -14.60 -7.35
N LEU A 203 15.88 -15.24 -6.19
CA LEU A 203 15.46 -16.62 -5.96
C LEU A 203 13.95 -16.80 -6.13
N GLU A 204 13.15 -15.88 -5.57
CA GLU A 204 11.69 -15.91 -5.75
C GLU A 204 11.29 -15.80 -7.23
N ARG A 205 11.95 -14.91 -8.00
CA ARG A 205 11.68 -14.75 -9.43
C ARG A 205 12.10 -15.95 -10.28
N LEU A 206 13.11 -16.69 -9.83
CA LEU A 206 13.54 -17.94 -10.44
C LEU A 206 12.67 -19.14 -10.03
N GLY A 207 11.76 -18.95 -9.08
CA GLY A 207 10.96 -20.03 -8.50
C GLY A 207 11.75 -20.98 -7.59
N LYS A 208 12.93 -20.57 -7.14
CA LYS A 208 13.83 -21.35 -6.28
C LYS A 208 13.47 -21.14 -4.80
N TYR A 209 12.28 -21.58 -4.44
CA TYR A 209 11.71 -21.32 -3.11
C TYR A 209 12.41 -22.12 -2.00
N ASP A 210 12.96 -23.32 -2.29
CA ASP A 210 13.73 -24.09 -1.30
C ASP A 210 15.02 -23.35 -0.94
N GLU A 211 15.76 -22.85 -1.93
CA GLU A 211 16.97 -22.05 -1.71
C GLU A 211 16.64 -20.73 -0.98
N ALA A 212 15.52 -20.08 -1.33
CA ALA A 212 15.03 -18.90 -0.62
C ALA A 212 14.71 -19.20 0.86
N LEU A 213 14.14 -20.36 1.14
CA LEU A 213 13.86 -20.82 2.51
C LEU A 213 15.15 -21.04 3.30
N GLU A 214 16.18 -21.64 2.68
CA GLU A 214 17.50 -21.81 3.30
C GLU A 214 18.16 -20.47 3.62
N VAL A 215 18.04 -19.48 2.73
CA VAL A 215 18.54 -18.12 2.97
C VAL A 215 17.86 -17.50 4.20
N VAL A 216 16.53 -17.59 4.31
CA VAL A 216 15.77 -16.99 5.43
C VAL A 216 16.06 -17.68 6.76
N ARG A 217 16.23 -19.02 6.75
CA ARG A 217 16.50 -19.82 7.97
C ARG A 217 17.97 -19.79 8.38
N GLY A 218 18.87 -19.56 7.44
CA GLY A 218 20.32 -19.53 7.65
C GLY A 218 20.84 -18.21 8.22
N GLN A 219 22.17 -18.08 8.27
CA GLN A 219 22.86 -16.90 8.78
C GLN A 219 22.51 -15.61 7.99
N LEU A 220 22.23 -15.72 6.69
CA LEU A 220 21.82 -14.57 5.89
C LEU A 220 20.46 -14.02 6.31
N GLY A 221 19.57 -14.88 6.86
CA GLY A 221 18.28 -14.44 7.38
C GLY A 221 18.39 -13.49 8.57
N GLU A 222 19.45 -13.56 9.36
CA GLU A 222 19.72 -12.60 10.45
C GLU A 222 20.10 -11.20 9.92
N LYS A 223 20.74 -11.17 8.75
CA LYS A 223 21.04 -9.90 8.04
C LYS A 223 19.85 -9.37 7.27
N LEU A 224 18.93 -10.25 6.84
CA LEU A 224 17.70 -9.87 6.13
C LEU A 224 16.74 -9.06 7.02
N THR A 225 16.59 -9.48 8.27
CA THR A 225 15.85 -8.75 9.31
C THR A 225 16.25 -9.27 10.68
N SER A 226 16.42 -8.37 11.62
CA SER A 226 16.65 -8.72 13.03
C SER A 226 15.38 -9.20 13.73
N GLU A 227 14.20 -8.91 13.17
CA GLU A 227 12.92 -9.28 13.73
C GLU A 227 12.57 -10.74 13.39
N LEU A 228 12.56 -11.61 14.42
CA LEU A 228 12.29 -13.03 14.27
C LEU A 228 10.91 -13.29 13.63
N GLN A 229 9.89 -12.54 14.03
CA GLN A 229 8.53 -12.70 13.49
C GLN A 229 8.48 -12.40 11.98
N SER A 230 9.22 -11.41 11.51
CA SER A 230 9.31 -11.10 10.08
C SER A 230 9.95 -12.26 9.29
N ARG A 231 10.96 -12.95 9.87
CA ARG A 231 11.55 -14.14 9.26
C ARG A 231 10.57 -15.32 9.26
N GLU A 232 9.87 -15.56 10.37
CA GLU A 232 8.85 -16.61 10.47
C GLU A 232 7.72 -16.39 9.45
N ASN A 233 7.29 -15.13 9.24
CA ASN A 233 6.30 -14.78 8.21
C ASN A 233 6.79 -15.11 6.78
N LYS A 234 8.04 -14.80 6.47
CA LYS A 234 8.63 -15.17 5.16
C LYS A 234 8.72 -16.68 4.99
N CYS A 235 9.13 -17.43 6.02
CA CYS A 235 9.13 -18.89 5.98
C CYS A 235 7.74 -19.46 5.72
N MET A 236 6.70 -18.92 6.38
CA MET A 236 5.31 -19.35 6.19
C MET A 236 4.86 -19.17 4.73
N LEU A 237 5.17 -18.01 4.11
CA LEU A 237 4.85 -17.77 2.70
C LEU A 237 5.58 -18.74 1.78
N LEU A 238 6.86 -19.02 2.03
CA LEU A 238 7.64 -19.98 1.25
C LEU A 238 7.13 -21.41 1.40
N TYR A 239 6.75 -21.83 2.61
CA TYR A 239 6.13 -23.14 2.82
C TYR A 239 4.84 -23.30 2.02
N ARG A 240 4.02 -22.25 1.92
CA ARG A 240 2.82 -22.25 1.06
C ARG A 240 3.18 -22.41 -0.43
N GLN A 241 4.18 -21.70 -0.91
CA GLN A 241 4.63 -21.80 -2.31
C GLN A 241 5.18 -23.21 -2.63
N LEU A 242 5.91 -23.81 -1.69
CA LEU A 242 6.46 -25.15 -1.79
C LEU A 242 5.43 -26.26 -1.51
N GLN A 243 4.19 -25.90 -1.14
CA GLN A 243 3.14 -26.83 -0.72
C GLN A 243 3.56 -27.72 0.48
N ARG A 244 4.49 -27.22 1.30
CA ARG A 244 4.93 -27.87 2.53
C ARG A 244 3.93 -27.58 3.66
N TRP A 245 2.76 -28.19 3.53
CA TRP A 245 1.61 -27.90 4.39
C TRP A 245 1.81 -28.29 5.87
N PRO A 246 2.51 -29.40 6.22
CA PRO A 246 2.79 -29.72 7.61
C PRO A 246 3.57 -28.61 8.33
N GLU A 247 4.66 -28.14 7.72
CA GLU A 247 5.50 -27.08 8.29
C GLU A 247 4.77 -25.73 8.34
N CYS A 248 3.97 -25.43 7.30
CA CYS A 248 3.12 -24.25 7.28
C CYS A 248 2.10 -24.27 8.43
N ASN A 249 1.45 -25.41 8.68
CA ASN A 249 0.48 -25.60 9.74
C ASN A 249 1.12 -25.43 11.13
N ALA A 250 2.21 -26.15 11.40
CA ALA A 250 2.93 -26.09 12.67
C ALA A 250 3.42 -24.67 12.97
N LEU A 251 4.00 -23.99 11.97
CA LEU A 251 4.49 -22.61 12.13
C LEU A 251 3.36 -21.62 12.36
N SER A 252 2.28 -21.70 11.58
CA SER A 252 1.11 -20.82 11.75
C SER A 252 0.49 -20.95 13.14
N ARG A 253 0.35 -22.18 13.62
CA ARG A 253 -0.13 -22.47 14.98
C ARG A 253 0.81 -21.89 16.04
N LYS A 254 2.13 -22.11 15.92
CA LYS A 254 3.14 -21.53 16.82
C LYS A 254 3.04 -20.00 16.88
N LEU A 255 2.83 -19.35 15.74
CA LEU A 255 2.67 -17.89 15.65
C LEU A 255 1.36 -17.41 16.27
N LEU A 256 0.26 -18.13 16.08
CA LEU A 256 -1.04 -17.83 16.72
C LEU A 256 -1.01 -17.96 18.24
N LEU A 257 -0.22 -18.89 18.80
CA LEU A 257 -0.03 -18.98 20.24
C LEU A 257 0.71 -17.77 20.81
N LYS A 258 1.58 -17.13 20.02
CA LYS A 258 2.30 -15.91 20.40
C LYS A 258 1.46 -14.64 20.14
N ASN A 259 0.77 -14.57 19.01
CA ASN A 259 -0.03 -13.44 18.57
C ASN A 259 -1.42 -13.90 18.08
N PRO A 260 -2.40 -14.07 18.99
CA PRO A 260 -3.72 -14.60 18.65
C PRO A 260 -4.62 -13.64 17.84
N ASP A 261 -4.18 -12.42 17.55
CA ASP A 261 -4.98 -11.44 16.79
C ASP A 261 -4.54 -11.33 15.31
N ASP A 262 -3.50 -12.04 14.90
CA ASP A 262 -3.02 -11.98 13.53
C ASP A 262 -3.87 -12.82 12.58
N TRP A 263 -4.65 -12.12 11.75
CA TRP A 263 -5.60 -12.76 10.84
C TRP A 263 -4.91 -13.59 9.73
N GLN A 264 -3.75 -13.18 9.26
CA GLN A 264 -3.02 -13.91 8.22
C GLN A 264 -2.54 -15.29 8.70
N PHE A 265 -2.22 -15.40 9.98
CA PHE A 265 -1.83 -16.68 10.56
C PHE A 265 -3.02 -17.65 10.66
N TYR A 266 -4.23 -17.14 10.99
CA TYR A 266 -5.44 -17.98 10.94
C TYR A 266 -5.72 -18.47 9.52
N LEU A 267 -5.66 -17.60 8.52
CA LEU A 267 -5.86 -18.01 7.13
C LEU A 267 -4.84 -19.06 6.70
N SER A 268 -3.57 -18.87 7.03
CA SER A 268 -2.51 -19.82 6.70
C SER A 268 -2.68 -21.16 7.46
N TYR A 269 -3.10 -21.10 8.71
CA TYR A 269 -3.42 -22.28 9.50
C TYR A 269 -4.58 -23.08 8.89
N PHE A 270 -5.68 -22.44 8.57
CA PHE A 270 -6.83 -23.12 7.96
C PHE A 270 -6.53 -23.63 6.54
N ASP A 271 -5.82 -22.84 5.71
CA ASP A 271 -5.43 -23.29 4.39
C ASP A 271 -4.59 -24.57 4.47
N SER A 272 -3.55 -24.58 5.30
CA SER A 272 -2.69 -25.75 5.48
C SER A 272 -3.44 -26.94 6.08
N LEU A 273 -4.31 -26.70 7.08
CA LEU A 273 -5.15 -27.72 7.69
C LEU A 273 -6.01 -28.46 6.65
N PHE A 274 -6.74 -27.71 5.83
CA PHE A 274 -7.64 -28.33 4.85
C PHE A 274 -6.89 -29.01 3.72
N HIS A 275 -5.70 -28.54 3.33
CA HIS A 275 -4.84 -29.27 2.41
C HIS A 275 -4.36 -30.59 3.00
N LEU A 276 -4.00 -30.62 4.30
CA LEU A 276 -3.60 -31.84 4.98
C LEU A 276 -4.75 -32.85 5.08
N ILE A 277 -5.97 -32.38 5.39
CA ILE A 277 -7.17 -33.21 5.42
C ILE A 277 -7.46 -33.78 4.03
N ASP A 278 -7.42 -32.97 2.97
CA ASP A 278 -7.68 -33.39 1.60
C ASP A 278 -6.67 -34.42 1.09
N GLN A 279 -5.42 -34.32 1.55
CA GLN A 279 -4.35 -35.27 1.24
C GLN A 279 -4.34 -36.50 2.15
N SER A 280 -5.25 -36.58 3.14
CA SER A 280 -5.26 -37.65 4.16
C SER A 280 -3.90 -37.81 4.84
N TRP A 281 -3.25 -36.68 5.13
CA TRP A 281 -1.91 -36.68 5.70
C TRP A 281 -1.90 -37.30 7.09
N THR A 282 -0.91 -38.15 7.34
CA THR A 282 -0.63 -38.77 8.65
C THR A 282 0.81 -38.42 9.06
N PRO A 283 1.08 -38.28 10.37
CA PRO A 283 2.42 -38.05 10.85
C PRO A 283 3.34 -39.20 10.39
N PRO A 284 4.58 -38.90 9.93
CA PRO A 284 5.54 -39.94 9.60
C PRO A 284 5.87 -40.79 10.86
N GLU A 285 6.06 -42.09 10.67
CA GLU A 285 6.52 -42.98 11.74
C GLU A 285 7.89 -42.50 12.25
N GLU A 286 8.16 -42.65 13.57
CA GLU A 286 9.31 -42.08 14.26
C GLU A 286 10.63 -42.35 13.50
N GLY A 287 11.32 -41.30 13.06
CA GLY A 287 12.68 -41.41 12.54
C GLY A 287 13.15 -40.34 11.56
N ASP A 288 12.29 -39.66 10.82
CA ASP A 288 12.73 -38.70 9.79
C ASP A 288 12.03 -37.34 9.90
N HIS A 289 12.86 -36.35 10.17
CA HIS A 289 12.59 -34.93 10.28
C HIS A 289 11.96 -34.42 11.59
N CYS A 290 12.80 -33.76 12.39
CA CYS A 290 12.39 -32.88 13.48
C CYS A 290 11.51 -31.71 12.94
N MET A 291 10.21 -31.94 12.84
CA MET A 291 9.27 -30.83 12.66
C MET A 291 9.18 -30.06 13.98
N GLU A 292 9.50 -28.78 13.95
CA GLU A 292 9.36 -27.89 15.09
C GLU A 292 7.87 -27.56 15.33
N GLY A 293 7.15 -28.43 16.02
CA GLY A 293 5.79 -28.18 16.46
C GLY A 293 4.79 -29.28 16.08
N GLU A 294 3.64 -29.23 16.73
CA GLU A 294 2.52 -30.14 16.49
C GLU A 294 1.72 -29.71 15.26
N VAL A 295 1.42 -30.66 14.39
CA VAL A 295 0.64 -30.47 13.16
C VAL A 295 -0.81 -30.88 13.41
N HIS A 296 -1.75 -30.02 13.05
CA HIS A 296 -3.17 -30.33 13.05
C HIS A 296 -3.59 -30.79 11.63
N ALA A 297 -4.10 -31.98 11.53
CA ALA A 297 -4.56 -32.59 10.27
C ALA A 297 -6.00 -33.12 10.35
N SER A 298 -6.76 -32.72 11.37
CA SER A 298 -8.17 -33.12 11.52
C SER A 298 -9.04 -31.93 11.92
N VAL A 299 -10.33 -31.99 11.53
CA VAL A 299 -11.33 -30.99 11.89
C VAL A 299 -11.49 -30.90 13.42
N ALA A 300 -11.46 -32.02 14.13
CA ALA A 300 -11.58 -32.05 15.58
C ALA A 300 -10.47 -31.26 16.28
N GLN A 301 -9.21 -31.42 15.83
CA GLN A 301 -8.06 -30.65 16.35
C GLN A 301 -8.25 -29.14 16.10
N ALA A 302 -8.76 -28.75 14.92
CA ALA A 302 -9.00 -27.35 14.60
C ALA A 302 -10.11 -26.75 15.45
N ILE A 303 -11.21 -27.48 15.68
CA ILE A 303 -12.31 -27.06 16.55
C ILE A 303 -11.78 -26.83 17.97
N ASN A 304 -11.06 -27.81 18.53
CA ASN A 304 -10.49 -27.68 19.86
C ASN A 304 -9.55 -26.46 19.96
N PHE A 305 -8.66 -26.29 18.99
CA PHE A 305 -7.73 -25.17 18.99
C PHE A 305 -8.45 -23.81 18.96
N VAL A 306 -9.43 -23.63 18.09
CA VAL A 306 -10.18 -22.37 18.00
C VAL A 306 -11.01 -22.11 19.27
N VAL A 307 -11.61 -23.13 19.84
CA VAL A 307 -12.37 -23.01 21.11
C VAL A 307 -11.45 -22.68 22.28
N GLU A 308 -10.28 -23.31 22.38
CA GLU A 308 -9.27 -23.00 23.40
C GLU A 308 -8.74 -21.57 23.29
N GLN A 309 -8.45 -21.09 22.06
CA GLN A 309 -8.02 -19.71 21.84
C GLN A 309 -9.10 -18.70 22.27
N LEU A 310 -10.36 -18.99 21.99
CA LEU A 310 -11.48 -18.14 22.40
C LEU A 310 -11.67 -18.16 23.92
N ALA A 311 -11.62 -19.34 24.55
CA ALA A 311 -11.74 -19.49 26.01
C ALA A 311 -10.59 -18.76 26.74
N ALA A 312 -9.38 -18.85 26.21
CA ALA A 312 -8.23 -18.12 26.73
C ALA A 312 -8.42 -16.59 26.62
N GLU A 313 -9.11 -16.12 25.57
CA GLU A 313 -9.39 -14.71 25.40
C GLU A 313 -10.52 -14.21 26.30
N ASP A 314 -11.62 -14.97 26.43
CA ASP A 314 -12.74 -14.63 27.30
C ASP A 314 -12.36 -14.61 28.80
N GLY A 315 -11.30 -15.34 29.19
CA GLY A 315 -10.76 -15.34 30.55
C GLY A 315 -9.88 -14.14 30.90
N LYS A 316 -9.57 -13.25 29.94
CA LYS A 316 -8.71 -12.09 30.17
C LYS A 316 -9.50 -10.86 30.62
N GLU A 317 -8.98 -10.11 31.59
CA GLU A 317 -9.51 -8.81 31.99
C GLU A 317 -9.10 -7.67 31.01
N SER A 318 -8.17 -7.96 30.11
CA SER A 318 -7.69 -6.98 29.13
C SER A 318 -8.70 -6.77 27.99
N ARG A 319 -8.43 -5.77 27.13
CA ARG A 319 -9.23 -5.51 25.94
C ARG A 319 -9.26 -6.75 25.04
N PRO A 320 -10.45 -7.24 24.64
CA PRO A 320 -10.56 -8.46 23.87
C PRO A 320 -9.93 -8.31 22.47
N LEU A 321 -9.30 -9.39 22.00
CA LEU A 321 -8.74 -9.52 20.66
C LEU A 321 -9.82 -10.03 19.70
N ARG A 322 -9.77 -9.59 18.44
CA ARG A 322 -10.78 -9.94 17.43
C ARG A 322 -10.55 -11.30 16.78
N GLY A 323 -9.28 -11.65 16.59
CA GLY A 323 -8.85 -12.85 15.87
C GLY A 323 -9.54 -14.13 16.32
N PRO A 324 -9.56 -14.49 17.60
CA PRO A 324 -10.19 -15.71 18.11
C PRO A 324 -11.69 -15.82 17.79
N TYR A 325 -12.44 -14.70 17.88
CA TYR A 325 -13.87 -14.68 17.56
C TYR A 325 -14.13 -14.89 16.07
N LEU A 326 -13.35 -14.20 15.21
CA LEU A 326 -13.49 -14.31 13.76
C LEU A 326 -13.03 -15.67 13.26
N ALA A 327 -12.01 -16.27 13.87
CA ALA A 327 -11.51 -17.60 13.52
C ALA A 327 -12.59 -18.68 13.67
N ARG A 328 -13.47 -18.54 14.66
CA ARG A 328 -14.61 -19.45 14.85
C ARG A 328 -15.60 -19.36 13.69
N LEU A 329 -15.94 -18.14 13.26
CA LEU A 329 -16.81 -17.91 12.10
C LEU A 329 -16.17 -18.40 10.79
N GLU A 330 -14.88 -18.13 10.58
CA GLU A 330 -14.13 -18.61 9.41
C GLU A 330 -14.11 -20.13 9.32
N LEU A 331 -13.87 -20.80 10.45
CA LEU A 331 -13.88 -22.26 10.46
C LEU A 331 -15.27 -22.82 10.12
N ILE A 332 -16.36 -22.25 10.68
CA ILE A 332 -17.74 -22.62 10.32
C ILE A 332 -17.96 -22.43 8.81
N GLN A 333 -17.57 -21.29 8.24
CA GLN A 333 -17.77 -21.02 6.82
C GLN A 333 -17.04 -22.04 5.94
N ARG A 334 -15.79 -22.40 6.28
CA ARG A 334 -15.02 -23.41 5.56
C ARG A 334 -15.60 -24.82 5.69
N LEU A 335 -16.07 -25.20 6.88
CA LEU A 335 -16.72 -26.49 7.11
C LEU A 335 -18.06 -26.59 6.36
N ARG A 336 -18.86 -25.52 6.37
CA ARG A 336 -20.14 -25.45 5.65
C ARG A 336 -19.95 -25.57 4.13
N ARG A 337 -18.96 -24.89 3.57
CA ARG A 337 -18.61 -25.03 2.14
C ARG A 337 -18.20 -26.46 1.76
N ARG A 338 -17.75 -27.26 2.73
CA ARG A 338 -17.37 -28.68 2.58
C ARG A 338 -18.50 -29.64 3.01
N SER A 339 -19.68 -29.13 3.37
CA SER A 339 -20.82 -29.92 3.87
C SER A 339 -20.46 -30.81 5.07
N CYS A 340 -19.58 -30.33 5.95
CA CYS A 340 -19.12 -31.06 7.12
C CYS A 340 -20.02 -30.75 8.33
N SER A 341 -20.75 -31.75 8.82
CA SER A 341 -21.70 -31.60 9.95
C SER A 341 -21.05 -31.23 11.28
N GLN A 342 -19.72 -31.37 11.41
CA GLN A 342 -19.01 -30.98 12.64
C GLN A 342 -19.03 -29.47 12.90
N GLU A 343 -19.43 -28.65 11.92
CA GLU A 343 -19.63 -27.19 12.11
C GLU A 343 -20.56 -26.86 13.28
N LEU A 344 -21.55 -27.74 13.55
CA LEU A 344 -22.53 -27.56 14.62
C LEU A 344 -21.90 -27.51 16.02
N GLN A 345 -20.70 -28.08 16.20
CA GLN A 345 -19.96 -28.02 17.45
C GLN A 345 -19.43 -26.62 17.77
N LEU A 346 -19.32 -25.76 16.75
CA LEU A 346 -18.83 -24.41 16.90
C LEU A 346 -19.94 -23.40 17.31
N GLY A 347 -21.21 -23.80 17.29
CA GLY A 347 -22.36 -22.97 17.66
C GLY A 347 -23.01 -22.25 16.48
N GLU A 348 -24.09 -21.55 16.76
CA GLU A 348 -24.89 -20.86 15.76
C GLU A 348 -24.24 -19.56 15.27
N PRO A 349 -24.02 -19.37 13.96
CA PRO A 349 -23.37 -18.18 13.41
C PRO A 349 -24.04 -16.86 13.82
N VAL A 350 -25.37 -16.81 13.85
CA VAL A 350 -26.13 -15.62 14.25
C VAL A 350 -25.78 -15.19 15.68
N GLU A 351 -25.69 -16.16 16.59
CA GLU A 351 -25.32 -15.91 18.00
C GLU A 351 -23.86 -15.44 18.11
N LEU A 352 -22.96 -16.06 17.37
CA LEU A 352 -21.53 -15.69 17.37
C LEU A 352 -21.30 -14.28 16.82
N MET A 353 -21.99 -13.90 15.74
CA MET A 353 -21.93 -12.54 15.19
C MET A 353 -22.55 -11.52 16.16
N TYR A 354 -23.62 -11.86 16.85
CA TYR A 354 -24.19 -11.02 17.89
C TYR A 354 -23.21 -10.78 19.03
N GLN A 355 -22.56 -11.83 19.53
CA GLN A 355 -21.54 -11.73 20.58
C GLN A 355 -20.35 -10.87 20.12
N TYR A 356 -19.92 -11.02 18.86
CA TYR A 356 -18.89 -10.18 18.26
C TYR A 356 -19.32 -8.71 18.23
N PHE A 357 -20.55 -8.43 17.78
CA PHE A 357 -21.09 -7.07 17.74
C PHE A 357 -21.19 -6.43 19.14
N VAL A 358 -21.61 -7.17 20.15
CA VAL A 358 -21.67 -6.67 21.54
C VAL A 358 -20.29 -6.23 22.02
N LYS A 359 -19.22 -6.95 21.67
CA LYS A 359 -17.84 -6.64 22.07
C LYS A 359 -17.19 -5.55 21.20
N PHE A 360 -17.42 -5.56 19.90
CA PHE A 360 -16.67 -4.75 18.92
C PHE A 360 -17.53 -3.80 18.07
N GLY A 361 -18.83 -3.74 18.28
CA GLY A 361 -19.74 -2.90 17.48
C GLY A 361 -19.42 -1.40 17.51
N ASP A 362 -18.73 -0.93 18.56
CA ASP A 362 -18.26 0.45 18.70
C ASP A 362 -16.98 0.74 17.89
N LYS A 363 -16.46 -0.23 17.13
CA LYS A 363 -15.26 -0.10 16.30
C LYS A 363 -15.60 -0.05 14.81
N PRO A 364 -14.94 0.80 14.01
CA PRO A 364 -15.16 0.88 12.56
C PRO A 364 -14.90 -0.43 11.82
N CYS A 365 -14.04 -1.29 12.35
CA CYS A 365 -13.73 -2.58 11.74
C CYS A 365 -14.87 -3.61 11.85
N CYS A 366 -15.82 -3.46 12.77
CA CYS A 366 -16.88 -4.43 13.01
C CYS A 366 -17.67 -4.79 11.74
N ILE A 367 -18.03 -3.79 10.94
CA ILE A 367 -18.73 -4.00 9.67
C ILE A 367 -17.86 -4.78 8.66
N THR A 368 -16.58 -4.43 8.54
CA THR A 368 -15.68 -5.12 7.61
C THR A 368 -15.41 -6.55 8.01
N ASP A 369 -15.36 -6.80 9.30
CA ASP A 369 -15.15 -8.12 9.88
C ASP A 369 -16.39 -9.03 9.70
N LEU A 370 -17.60 -8.51 9.99
CA LEU A 370 -18.82 -9.31 9.94
C LEU A 370 -19.39 -9.51 8.53
N LYS A 371 -19.23 -8.53 7.63
CA LYS A 371 -19.85 -8.60 6.30
C LYS A 371 -19.42 -9.82 5.48
N VAL A 372 -18.21 -10.36 5.72
CA VAL A 372 -17.68 -11.53 5.00
C VAL A 372 -18.33 -12.85 5.44
N PHE A 373 -19.03 -12.85 6.57
CA PHE A 373 -19.71 -14.01 7.15
C PHE A 373 -21.24 -13.94 7.05
N LEU A 374 -21.81 -12.93 6.39
CA LEU A 374 -23.26 -12.76 6.26
C LEU A 374 -23.92 -13.90 5.47
N ASP A 375 -23.18 -14.59 4.61
CA ASP A 375 -23.63 -15.80 3.92
C ASP A 375 -23.89 -16.99 4.85
N LEU A 376 -23.43 -16.93 6.09
CA LEU A 376 -23.73 -17.92 7.12
C LEU A 376 -25.15 -17.77 7.71
N ILE A 377 -25.80 -16.61 7.51
CA ILE A 377 -27.14 -16.33 8.02
C ILE A 377 -28.16 -16.72 6.97
N VAL A 378 -29.14 -17.55 7.35
CA VAL A 378 -30.21 -17.92 6.45
C VAL A 378 -31.14 -16.71 6.21
N ARG A 379 -31.62 -16.56 4.97
CA ARG A 379 -32.37 -15.38 4.53
C ARG A 379 -33.57 -15.02 5.44
N ASP A 380 -34.24 -16.03 5.95
CA ASP A 380 -35.39 -15.84 6.85
C ASP A 380 -35.01 -15.27 8.23
N GLN A 381 -33.75 -15.37 8.60
CA GLN A 381 -33.19 -14.82 9.85
C GLN A 381 -32.65 -13.40 9.72
N HIS A 382 -32.53 -12.85 8.50
CA HIS A 382 -31.90 -11.54 8.28
C HIS A 382 -32.59 -10.42 9.08
N VAL A 383 -33.91 -10.34 9.02
CA VAL A 383 -34.69 -9.29 9.72
C VAL A 383 -34.56 -9.46 11.23
N GLN A 384 -34.67 -10.68 11.73
CA GLN A 384 -34.55 -10.98 13.16
C GLN A 384 -33.13 -10.64 13.67
N PHE A 385 -32.11 -10.98 12.90
CA PHE A 385 -30.73 -10.65 13.24
C PHE A 385 -30.49 -9.13 13.35
N ILE A 386 -30.95 -8.35 12.36
CA ILE A 386 -30.80 -6.89 12.39
C ILE A 386 -31.61 -6.28 13.53
N ASN A 387 -32.82 -6.72 13.80
CA ASN A 387 -33.61 -6.23 14.94
C ASN A 387 -32.91 -6.47 16.27
N ARG A 388 -32.35 -7.66 16.46
CA ARG A 388 -31.56 -8.00 17.66
C ARG A 388 -30.31 -7.14 17.82
N LEU A 389 -29.60 -6.83 16.72
CA LEU A 389 -28.46 -5.90 16.76
C LEU A 389 -28.92 -4.48 17.10
N THR A 390 -30.05 -4.04 16.55
CA THR A 390 -30.61 -2.71 16.81
C THR A 390 -30.98 -2.54 18.28
N GLU A 391 -31.60 -3.54 18.91
CA GLU A 391 -31.93 -3.55 20.33
C GLU A 391 -30.70 -3.46 21.24
N ALA A 392 -29.56 -3.97 20.77
CA ALA A 392 -28.29 -3.90 21.49
C ALA A 392 -27.56 -2.54 21.35
N VAL A 393 -28.07 -1.61 20.54
CA VAL A 393 -27.50 -0.27 20.39
C VAL A 393 -28.04 0.63 21.50
N PRO A 394 -27.22 1.24 22.38
CA PRO A 394 -27.68 2.15 23.41
C PRO A 394 -28.03 3.51 22.78
N LEU A 395 -29.25 3.66 22.32
CA LEU A 395 -29.78 4.93 21.84
C LEU A 395 -30.28 5.76 23.02
N GLY A 396 -30.07 7.09 22.94
CA GLY A 396 -30.52 8.04 23.94
C GLY A 396 -32.03 8.34 23.89
N ALA A 397 -32.46 9.35 24.62
CA ALA A 397 -33.83 9.82 24.59
C ALA A 397 -34.26 10.31 23.20
N GLU A 398 -35.59 10.26 22.94
CA GLU A 398 -36.15 10.75 21.69
C GLU A 398 -35.74 12.19 21.38
N GLY A 399 -35.20 12.42 20.18
CA GLY A 399 -34.93 13.74 19.64
C GLY A 399 -36.22 14.46 19.19
N GLU A 400 -36.09 15.68 18.65
CA GLU A 400 -37.20 16.54 18.24
C GLU A 400 -38.18 15.87 17.24
N ALA A 401 -37.76 14.80 16.55
CA ALA A 401 -38.61 14.03 15.60
C ALA A 401 -39.18 12.73 16.18
N GLY A 402 -39.13 12.51 17.51
CA GLY A 402 -39.56 11.24 18.11
C GLY A 402 -38.65 10.05 17.80
N MET A 403 -37.42 10.32 17.33
CA MET A 403 -36.47 9.31 16.90
C MET A 403 -35.36 9.20 17.94
N ALA A 404 -35.02 7.98 18.34
CA ALA A 404 -33.95 7.75 19.29
C ALA A 404 -32.58 7.97 18.63
N LEU A 405 -31.77 8.87 19.18
CA LEU A 405 -30.50 9.30 18.61
C LEU A 405 -29.31 8.83 19.46
N PRO A 406 -28.13 8.56 18.86
CA PRO A 406 -26.94 8.17 19.60
C PRO A 406 -26.46 9.26 20.54
N GLY A 407 -26.20 8.93 21.81
CA GLY A 407 -25.72 9.91 22.81
C GLY A 407 -24.22 10.19 22.74
N ASP A 408 -23.43 9.31 22.13
CA ASP A 408 -21.99 9.42 21.99
C ASP A 408 -21.47 8.78 20.69
N THR A 409 -20.18 8.90 20.42
CA THR A 409 -19.53 8.35 19.24
C THR A 409 -19.55 6.82 19.20
N ARG A 410 -19.58 6.13 20.34
CA ARG A 410 -19.61 4.67 20.42
C ARG A 410 -20.99 4.14 20.04
N ALA A 411 -22.06 4.74 20.56
CA ALA A 411 -23.43 4.43 20.17
C ALA A 411 -23.67 4.73 18.69
N LEU A 412 -23.14 5.88 18.18
CA LEU A 412 -23.17 6.24 16.77
C LEU A 412 -22.51 5.17 15.91
N GLN A 413 -21.31 4.72 16.28
CA GLN A 413 -20.59 3.70 15.52
C GLN A 413 -21.32 2.35 15.52
N ARG A 414 -21.95 1.95 16.66
CA ARG A 414 -22.78 0.74 16.73
C ARG A 414 -23.99 0.84 15.80
N HIS A 415 -24.69 1.96 15.84
CA HIS A 415 -25.84 2.19 14.96
C HIS A 415 -25.44 2.20 13.48
N LEU A 416 -24.33 2.84 13.13
CA LEU A 416 -23.75 2.80 11.78
C LEU A 416 -23.47 1.37 11.33
N CYS A 417 -22.86 0.56 12.18
CA CYS A 417 -22.56 -0.84 11.86
C CYS A 417 -23.82 -1.63 11.54
N VAL A 418 -24.88 -1.51 12.37
CA VAL A 418 -26.18 -2.18 12.14
C VAL A 418 -26.80 -1.73 10.82
N THR A 419 -26.82 -0.42 10.56
CA THR A 419 -27.41 0.15 9.34
C THR A 419 -26.68 -0.32 8.08
N GLN A 420 -25.35 -0.40 8.14
CA GLN A 420 -24.53 -0.94 7.05
C GLN A 420 -24.74 -2.44 6.84
N LEU A 421 -24.81 -3.25 7.91
CA LEU A 421 -25.13 -4.68 7.83
C LEU A 421 -26.51 -4.91 7.21
N SER A 422 -27.52 -4.12 7.60
CA SER A 422 -28.86 -4.15 7.00
C SER A 422 -28.82 -3.91 5.48
N ARG A 423 -28.01 -2.95 5.02
CA ARG A 423 -27.80 -2.70 3.59
C ARG A 423 -27.08 -3.87 2.90
N CYS A 424 -26.05 -4.43 3.52
CA CYS A 424 -25.32 -5.58 2.97
C CYS A 424 -26.21 -6.82 2.83
N LEU A 425 -27.17 -7.02 3.74
CA LEU A 425 -28.18 -8.09 3.66
C LEU A 425 -29.30 -7.81 2.65
N GLY A 426 -29.29 -6.64 1.99
CA GLY A 426 -30.30 -6.28 0.99
C GLY A 426 -31.63 -5.78 1.55
N LEU A 427 -31.79 -5.66 2.86
CA LEU A 427 -33.05 -5.26 3.49
C LEU A 427 -33.51 -3.85 3.11
N GLN A 428 -32.54 -2.94 2.92
CA GLN A 428 -32.83 -1.56 2.49
C GLN A 428 -33.27 -1.48 1.03
N HIS A 429 -32.75 -2.36 0.16
CA HIS A 429 -33.14 -2.42 -1.25
C HIS A 429 -34.57 -2.96 -1.43
N ALA A 430 -35.01 -3.82 -0.51
CA ALA A 430 -36.36 -4.42 -0.53
C ALA A 430 -37.48 -3.46 -0.07
N LEU A 431 -37.15 -2.26 0.41
CA LEU A 431 -38.13 -1.27 0.85
C LEU A 431 -38.88 -0.68 -0.33
N SER A 432 -40.19 -0.35 -0.10
CA SER A 432 -40.96 0.45 -1.04
C SER A 432 -40.35 1.85 -1.23
N PRO A 433 -40.70 2.57 -2.31
CA PRO A 433 -40.23 3.96 -2.51
C PRO A 433 -40.50 4.88 -1.30
N ASP A 434 -41.70 4.78 -0.70
CA ASP A 434 -42.03 5.54 0.53
C ASP A 434 -41.19 5.12 1.73
N GLY A 435 -40.90 3.82 1.85
CA GLY A 435 -39.99 3.28 2.87
C GLY A 435 -38.55 3.77 2.69
N LYS A 436 -38.07 3.85 1.45
CA LYS A 436 -36.75 4.43 1.14
C LYS A 436 -36.68 5.93 1.46
N LEU A 437 -37.75 6.69 1.18
CA LEU A 437 -37.83 8.11 1.56
C LEU A 437 -37.87 8.30 3.09
N ALA A 438 -38.53 7.39 3.82
CA ALA A 438 -38.49 7.39 5.28
C ALA A 438 -37.09 7.10 5.80
N LEU A 439 -36.39 6.10 5.25
CA LEU A 439 -35.01 5.76 5.59
C LEU A 439 -34.05 6.94 5.29
N ILE A 440 -34.22 7.63 4.17
CA ILE A 440 -33.39 8.81 3.86
C ILE A 440 -33.56 9.90 4.92
N ARG A 441 -34.80 10.16 5.38
CA ARG A 441 -35.05 11.14 6.44
C ARG A 441 -34.39 10.74 7.74
N GLU A 442 -34.44 9.48 8.09
CA GLU A 442 -33.76 8.91 9.25
C GLU A 442 -32.24 9.08 9.15
N LEU A 443 -31.64 8.65 8.03
CA LEU A 443 -30.21 8.75 7.82
C LEU A 443 -29.71 10.20 7.85
N LYS A 444 -30.45 11.14 7.26
CA LYS A 444 -30.14 12.58 7.30
C LYS A 444 -30.24 13.12 8.74
N CYS A 445 -31.24 12.71 9.51
CA CYS A 445 -31.36 13.10 10.91
C CYS A 445 -30.14 12.63 11.72
N HIS A 446 -29.75 11.36 11.58
CA HIS A 446 -28.56 10.81 12.22
C HIS A 446 -27.26 11.49 11.75
N TYR A 447 -27.17 11.85 10.46
CA TYR A 447 -26.03 12.60 9.89
C TYR A 447 -25.88 13.95 10.59
N HIS A 448 -26.93 14.78 10.57
CA HIS A 448 -26.88 16.11 11.16
C HIS A 448 -26.64 16.08 12.67
N HIS A 449 -27.31 15.14 13.38
CA HIS A 449 -27.07 14.93 14.81
C HIS A 449 -25.62 14.54 15.09
N GLY A 450 -25.04 13.67 14.27
CA GLY A 450 -23.68 13.16 14.46
C GLY A 450 -22.58 14.21 14.22
N LEU A 451 -22.85 15.29 13.47
CA LEU A 451 -21.92 16.39 13.24
C LEU A 451 -21.46 17.06 14.54
N GLN A 452 -22.30 17.05 15.59
CA GLN A 452 -21.91 17.62 16.90
C GLN A 452 -20.68 16.93 17.51
N PHE A 453 -20.48 15.64 17.24
CA PHE A 453 -19.36 14.85 17.76
C PHE A 453 -18.04 15.16 17.02
N GLY A 454 -18.13 15.73 15.81
CA GLY A 454 -16.96 16.07 14.99
C GLY A 454 -16.55 17.55 15.03
N LYS A 455 -17.14 18.37 15.92
CA LYS A 455 -16.83 19.83 15.99
C LYS A 455 -15.36 20.14 16.29
N SER A 456 -14.65 19.24 16.96
CA SER A 456 -13.22 19.36 17.25
C SER A 456 -12.30 18.71 16.21
N CYS A 457 -12.84 18.06 15.21
CA CYS A 457 -12.05 17.41 14.17
C CYS A 457 -11.36 18.44 13.27
N LEU A 458 -10.16 18.12 12.80
CA LEU A 458 -9.45 18.93 11.82
C LEU A 458 -10.15 18.84 10.45
N LYS A 459 -9.97 19.84 9.60
CA LYS A 459 -10.51 19.83 8.22
C LYS A 459 -9.99 18.68 7.35
N THR A 460 -8.90 18.05 7.77
CA THR A 460 -8.30 16.88 7.11
C THR A 460 -8.87 15.55 7.62
N GLU A 461 -9.61 15.57 8.72
CA GLU A 461 -10.26 14.40 9.31
C GLU A 461 -11.68 14.24 8.78
N LEU A 462 -12.17 12.99 8.79
CA LEU A 462 -13.54 12.67 8.42
C LEU A 462 -14.48 12.89 9.62
N GLN A 463 -15.72 13.28 9.35
CA GLN A 463 -16.75 13.35 10.38
C GLN A 463 -17.23 11.93 10.75
N PHE A 464 -17.52 11.71 12.02
CA PHE A 464 -18.02 10.41 12.51
C PHE A 464 -19.33 9.96 11.82
N SER A 465 -20.13 10.92 11.37
CA SER A 465 -21.42 10.68 10.74
C SER A 465 -21.42 10.64 9.21
N ASP A 466 -20.28 10.85 8.55
CA ASP A 466 -20.15 10.89 7.08
C ASP A 466 -20.80 9.67 6.38
N MET A 467 -20.72 8.51 7.01
CA MET A 467 -21.26 7.30 6.44
C MET A 467 -22.81 7.32 6.35
N TYR A 468 -23.51 8.03 7.24
CA TYR A 468 -24.95 8.22 7.10
C TYR A 468 -25.30 9.05 5.86
N CYS A 469 -24.55 10.13 5.63
CA CYS A 469 -24.66 10.96 4.44
C CYS A 469 -24.43 10.12 3.17
N LEU A 470 -23.39 9.32 3.14
CA LEU A 470 -23.07 8.45 2.02
C LEU A 470 -24.17 7.42 1.76
N MET A 471 -24.68 6.77 2.82
CA MET A 471 -25.79 5.80 2.69
C MET A 471 -27.06 6.47 2.20
N ALA A 472 -27.43 7.65 2.70
CA ALA A 472 -28.59 8.39 2.23
C ALA A 472 -28.48 8.76 0.75
N ALA A 473 -27.28 9.20 0.30
CA ALA A 473 -27.00 9.45 -1.11
C ALA A 473 -27.20 8.19 -1.96
N HIS A 474 -26.72 7.03 -1.49
CA HIS A 474 -26.91 5.75 -2.18
C HIS A 474 -28.40 5.36 -2.27
N VAL A 475 -29.21 5.58 -1.22
CA VAL A 475 -30.65 5.30 -1.27
C VAL A 475 -31.37 6.25 -2.23
N TYR A 476 -30.97 7.52 -2.35
CA TYR A 476 -31.46 8.41 -3.39
C TYR A 476 -31.14 7.90 -4.80
N ILE A 477 -29.94 7.39 -5.00
CA ILE A 477 -29.53 6.79 -6.29
C ILE A 477 -30.35 5.53 -6.58
N ASP A 478 -30.57 4.68 -5.58
CA ASP A 478 -31.44 3.48 -5.73
C ASP A 478 -32.85 3.89 -6.18
N LEU A 479 -33.44 4.95 -5.58
CA LEU A 479 -34.73 5.50 -5.98
C LEU A 479 -34.73 6.07 -7.40
N TRP A 480 -33.69 6.81 -7.76
CA TRP A 480 -33.53 7.33 -9.13
C TRP A 480 -33.49 6.21 -10.17
N ILE A 481 -32.72 5.17 -9.91
CA ILE A 481 -32.62 4.00 -10.81
C ILE A 481 -33.97 3.28 -10.95
N GLU A 482 -34.73 3.15 -9.87
CA GLU A 482 -36.03 2.46 -9.87
C GLU A 482 -37.17 3.27 -10.48
N THR A 483 -37.20 4.57 -10.23
CA THR A 483 -38.33 5.44 -10.62
C THR A 483 -38.07 6.25 -11.87
N GLY A 484 -36.79 6.45 -12.25
CA GLY A 484 -36.38 7.39 -13.30
C GLY A 484 -36.54 8.88 -12.91
N ASP A 485 -36.87 9.17 -11.64
CA ASP A 485 -37.06 10.53 -11.17
C ASP A 485 -35.73 11.25 -10.95
N GLU A 486 -35.37 12.14 -11.87
CA GLU A 486 -34.13 12.94 -11.81
C GLU A 486 -34.03 13.80 -10.54
N HIS A 487 -35.16 14.13 -9.90
CA HIS A 487 -35.14 14.90 -8.67
C HIS A 487 -34.38 14.15 -7.55
N MET A 488 -34.46 12.83 -7.52
CA MET A 488 -33.71 12.00 -6.57
C MET A 488 -32.19 12.12 -6.78
N LEU A 489 -31.75 12.19 -8.04
CA LEU A 489 -30.35 12.42 -8.38
C LEU A 489 -29.85 13.78 -7.87
N TRP A 490 -30.65 14.84 -8.07
CA TRP A 490 -30.34 16.18 -7.57
C TRP A 490 -30.28 16.22 -6.04
N GLN A 491 -31.16 15.53 -5.36
CA GLN A 491 -31.14 15.42 -3.89
C GLN A 491 -29.86 14.71 -3.41
N SER A 492 -29.41 13.67 -4.12
CA SER A 492 -28.17 12.98 -3.83
C SER A 492 -26.95 13.92 -3.99
N LEU A 493 -26.90 14.65 -5.10
CA LEU A 493 -25.83 15.63 -5.36
C LEU A 493 -25.77 16.71 -4.28
N GLY A 494 -26.91 17.34 -3.97
CA GLY A 494 -26.99 18.37 -2.93
C GLY A 494 -26.54 17.89 -1.56
N LEU A 495 -26.93 16.66 -1.18
CA LEU A 495 -26.55 16.06 0.08
C LEU A 495 -25.04 15.78 0.16
N LEU A 496 -24.43 15.30 -0.95
CA LEU A 496 -23.00 15.04 -1.00
C LEU A 496 -22.16 16.33 -0.99
N GLU A 497 -22.64 17.39 -1.66
CA GLU A 497 -22.00 18.71 -1.61
C GLU A 497 -22.06 19.32 -0.19
N GLU A 498 -23.21 19.18 0.49
CA GLU A 498 -23.34 19.52 1.90
C GLU A 498 -22.34 18.71 2.76
N GLY A 499 -22.28 17.38 2.53
CA GLY A 499 -21.33 16.49 3.21
C GLY A 499 -19.88 16.93 2.99
N LEU A 500 -19.54 17.32 1.77
CA LEU A 500 -18.18 17.76 1.44
C LEU A 500 -17.83 19.11 2.08
N SER A 501 -18.82 19.97 2.36
CA SER A 501 -18.59 21.21 3.12
C SER A 501 -18.15 20.95 4.55
N HIS A 502 -18.63 19.86 5.18
CA HIS A 502 -18.26 19.42 6.53
C HIS A 502 -17.02 18.53 6.55
N SER A 503 -16.79 17.73 5.51
CA SER A 503 -15.67 16.80 5.35
C SER A 503 -14.93 17.00 4.04
N PRO A 504 -14.15 18.09 3.86
CA PRO A 504 -13.50 18.43 2.58
C PRO A 504 -12.49 17.38 2.10
N SER A 505 -11.99 16.55 3.00
CA SER A 505 -11.02 15.47 2.70
C SER A 505 -11.68 14.15 2.34
N ASN A 506 -13.00 14.02 2.41
CA ASN A 506 -13.69 12.77 2.15
C ASN A 506 -13.61 12.35 0.68
N ALA A 507 -12.75 11.34 0.41
CA ALA A 507 -12.54 10.83 -0.94
C ALA A 507 -13.77 10.09 -1.50
N GLN A 508 -14.59 9.46 -0.65
CA GLN A 508 -15.77 8.73 -1.08
C GLN A 508 -16.85 9.69 -1.61
N PHE A 509 -17.07 10.82 -0.93
CA PHE A 509 -17.97 11.86 -1.43
C PHE A 509 -17.49 12.40 -2.78
N LYS A 510 -16.20 12.71 -2.90
CA LYS A 510 -15.62 13.24 -4.15
C LYS A 510 -15.78 12.26 -5.30
N LEU A 511 -15.47 10.97 -5.08
CA LEU A 511 -15.59 9.94 -6.11
C LEU A 511 -17.05 9.77 -6.55
N LEU A 512 -17.99 9.72 -5.60
CA LEU A 512 -19.40 9.56 -5.92
C LEU A 512 -19.94 10.80 -6.65
N LEU A 513 -19.57 12.01 -6.25
CA LEU A 513 -19.92 13.24 -6.96
C LEU A 513 -19.40 13.24 -8.40
N VAL A 514 -18.13 12.87 -8.63
CA VAL A 514 -17.57 12.76 -9.99
C VAL A 514 -18.39 11.78 -10.83
N LEU A 515 -18.73 10.61 -10.30
CA LEU A 515 -19.54 9.62 -11.02
C LEU A 515 -20.93 10.17 -11.35
N LEU A 516 -21.60 10.83 -10.41
CA LEU A 516 -22.94 11.39 -10.61
C LEU A 516 -22.92 12.56 -11.60
N TYR A 517 -21.93 13.44 -11.54
CA TYR A 517 -21.78 14.53 -12.53
C TYR A 517 -21.47 13.99 -13.93
N CYS A 518 -20.68 12.92 -14.05
CA CYS A 518 -20.42 12.28 -15.35
C CYS A 518 -21.68 11.63 -15.93
N LEU A 519 -22.54 11.03 -15.09
CA LEU A 519 -23.80 10.42 -15.54
C LEU A 519 -24.83 11.48 -15.93
N TRP A 520 -24.77 12.67 -15.32
CA TRP A 520 -25.70 13.76 -15.58
C TRP A 520 -25.31 14.63 -16.77
N THR A 521 -24.02 14.66 -17.21
CA THR A 521 -23.68 15.38 -18.44
C THR A 521 -24.49 14.77 -19.59
N PRO A 522 -25.43 15.51 -20.20
CA PRO A 522 -26.23 14.97 -21.30
C PRO A 522 -25.28 14.49 -22.39
N ASN A 523 -25.58 13.34 -22.98
CA ASN A 523 -24.91 12.79 -24.16
C ASN A 523 -24.93 13.80 -25.32
N THR A 524 -24.10 14.83 -25.27
CA THR A 524 -23.83 15.75 -26.41
C THR A 524 -22.88 15.11 -27.42
N PHE A 525 -22.51 13.84 -27.22
CA PHE A 525 -21.92 13.00 -28.26
C PHE A 525 -22.95 12.00 -28.81
N SER A 526 -24.04 12.52 -29.36
CA SER A 526 -24.71 11.78 -30.42
C SER A 526 -23.74 11.78 -31.61
N MET A 527 -23.05 10.67 -31.77
CA MET A 527 -22.45 10.34 -33.08
C MET A 527 -23.63 10.36 -34.10
N THR A 528 -23.74 11.43 -34.85
CA THR A 528 -24.44 11.38 -36.13
C THR A 528 -23.70 10.42 -37.05
N PRO A 529 -24.42 9.61 -37.83
CA PRO A 529 -23.87 8.49 -38.63
C PRO A 529 -22.94 8.97 -39.74
#